data_5774b8096d9680a88b8737f23e28c187
#
_entry.id   5774b8096d9680a88b8737f23e28c187
#
_cell.length_a   1.000
_cell.length_b   1.000
_cell.length_c   1.000
_cell.angle_alpha   90.00
_cell.angle_beta   90.00
_cell.angle_gamma   90.00
#
_symmetry.space_group_name_H-M   'P 1'
#
loop_
_entity.id
_entity.type
_entity.pdbx_description
1 polymer ?
#
loop_
_entity_poly.entity_id
_entity_poly.type
_entity_poly.pdbx_seq_one_letter_code
_entity_poly.pdbx_strand_id
1 'polypeptide(L)'
;MFADSIPAAVLSFALVAGLVTITPGLDTALVLRSALTQGRAPAYATALGVCTGCLTWGVAAAVGVSAILTASTVAYTVLRLVGAAYLIWLGLRWLIAAIRRRETPPAADSTSSPGARGWAAWRQGFGVNILNPKIGAFYVALLPQFIPPEVPAVLMGALLATVHNI
;
A
#
# COMPACT_ATOMS: atom_id res chain seq x y z
N MET A 1 18.37 -4.54 13.30
CA MET A 1 16.96 -4.14 13.15
C MET A 1 16.97 -2.73 12.56
N PHE A 2 16.07 -2.36 11.63
CA PHE A 2 16.15 -1.04 10.98
C PHE A 2 15.64 0.11 11.86
N ALA A 3 15.30 -0.14 13.12
CA ALA A 3 14.57 0.81 13.95
C ALA A 3 15.02 0.74 15.43
N ASP A 4 16.15 1.35 15.70
CA ASP A 4 16.61 1.54 17.10
C ASP A 4 15.94 2.77 17.76
N SER A 5 15.15 3.53 17.00
CA SER A 5 14.37 4.68 17.47
C SER A 5 13.23 5.01 16.49
N ILE A 6 12.17 5.70 16.96
CA ILE A 6 11.05 6.12 16.11
C ILE A 6 11.51 6.94 14.91
N PRO A 7 12.39 7.95 15.01
CA PRO A 7 12.86 8.70 13.85
C PRO A 7 13.59 7.83 12.83
N ALA A 8 14.45 6.91 13.26
CA ALA A 8 15.15 5.99 12.37
C ALA A 8 14.19 5.05 11.64
N ALA A 9 13.19 4.53 12.37
CA ALA A 9 12.13 3.72 11.80
C ALA A 9 11.34 4.46 10.72
N VAL A 10 10.90 5.69 11.03
CA VAL A 10 10.13 6.54 10.10
C VAL A 10 10.94 6.86 8.85
N LEU A 11 12.20 7.29 9.00
CA LEU A 11 13.06 7.62 7.85
C LEU A 11 13.34 6.40 6.98
N SER A 12 13.71 5.27 7.59
CA SER A 12 13.99 4.05 6.85
C SER A 12 12.74 3.54 6.13
N PHE A 13 11.58 3.56 6.79
CA PHE A 13 10.31 3.21 6.17
C PHE A 13 9.95 4.16 5.03
N ALA A 14 10.09 5.48 5.21
CA ALA A 14 9.79 6.49 4.19
C ALA A 14 10.62 6.26 2.91
N LEU A 15 11.90 5.90 3.03
CA LEU A 15 12.74 5.57 1.88
C LEU A 15 12.20 4.35 1.12
N VAL A 16 11.85 3.28 1.84
CA VAL A 16 11.33 2.05 1.22
C VAL A 16 9.94 2.27 0.64
N ALA A 17 9.05 2.95 1.37
CA ALA A 17 7.72 3.32 0.89
C ALA A 17 7.80 4.24 -0.34
N GLY A 18 8.72 5.20 -0.35
CA GLY A 18 8.98 6.06 -1.51
C GLY A 18 9.37 5.27 -2.75
N LEU A 19 10.26 4.28 -2.63
CA LEU A 19 10.62 3.38 -3.75
C LEU A 19 9.39 2.61 -4.27
N VAL A 20 8.54 2.13 -3.36
CA VAL A 20 7.30 1.43 -3.73
C VAL A 20 6.32 2.38 -4.43
N THR A 21 6.21 3.63 -3.96
CA THR A 21 5.31 4.65 -4.52
C THR A 21 5.77 5.11 -5.92
N ILE A 22 7.06 5.33 -6.13
CA ILE A 22 7.63 5.73 -7.43
C ILE A 22 7.39 4.65 -8.50
N THR A 23 7.30 3.39 -8.11
CA THR A 23 6.96 2.31 -9.03
C THR A 23 5.45 2.36 -9.35
N PRO A 24 5.03 2.77 -10.57
CA PRO A 24 3.62 2.90 -10.89
C PRO A 24 2.86 1.59 -10.68
N GLY A 25 1.68 1.67 -10.08
CA GLY A 25 0.85 0.53 -9.79
C GLY A 25 -0.64 0.78 -10.07
N LEU A 26 -1.48 -0.17 -9.66
CA LEU A 26 -2.93 -0.08 -9.83
C LEU A 26 -3.50 1.19 -9.20
N ASP A 27 -3.01 1.59 -8.04
CA ASP A 27 -3.49 2.76 -7.32
C ASP A 27 -3.17 4.05 -8.09
N THR A 28 -1.91 4.22 -8.53
CA THR A 28 -1.47 5.37 -9.31
C THR A 28 -2.22 5.45 -10.65
N ALA A 29 -2.37 4.33 -11.34
CA ALA A 29 -3.09 4.26 -12.61
C ALA A 29 -4.56 4.63 -12.43
N LEU A 30 -5.20 4.18 -11.35
CA LEU A 30 -6.59 4.49 -11.04
C LEU A 30 -6.80 5.99 -10.75
N VAL A 31 -5.96 6.58 -9.89
CA VAL A 31 -6.04 8.01 -9.54
C VAL A 31 -5.82 8.87 -10.79
N LEU A 32 -4.78 8.57 -11.59
CA LEU A 32 -4.49 9.29 -12.83
C LEU A 32 -5.65 9.18 -13.83
N ARG A 33 -6.18 7.97 -14.00
CA ARG A 33 -7.35 7.77 -14.86
C ARG A 33 -8.55 8.59 -14.38
N SER A 34 -8.86 8.56 -13.07
CA SER A 34 -9.96 9.35 -12.51
C SER A 34 -9.75 10.84 -12.77
N ALA A 35 -8.51 11.34 -12.64
CA ALA A 35 -8.19 12.73 -12.94
C ALA A 35 -8.43 13.11 -14.42
N LEU A 36 -8.03 12.25 -15.33
CA LEU A 36 -8.14 12.48 -16.77
C LEU A 36 -9.56 12.34 -17.31
N THR A 37 -10.37 11.40 -16.76
CA THR A 37 -11.68 11.06 -17.32
C THR A 37 -12.86 11.65 -16.56
N GLN A 38 -12.71 11.85 -15.24
CA GLN A 38 -13.80 12.28 -14.35
C GLN A 38 -13.57 13.67 -13.73
N GLY A 39 -12.33 14.17 -13.81
CA GLY A 39 -11.93 15.47 -13.27
C GLY A 39 -11.38 15.41 -11.85
N ARG A 40 -11.05 16.59 -11.32
CA ARG A 40 -10.26 16.73 -10.07
C ARG A 40 -10.98 16.20 -8.82
N ALA A 41 -12.27 16.47 -8.65
CA ALA A 41 -12.99 16.08 -7.44
C ALA A 41 -13.11 14.56 -7.26
N PRO A 42 -13.51 13.77 -8.28
CA PRO A 42 -13.45 12.31 -8.20
C PRO A 42 -12.02 11.77 -8.03
N ALA A 43 -11.01 12.40 -8.64
CA ALA A 43 -9.61 11.99 -8.46
C ALA A 43 -9.15 12.12 -7.01
N TYR A 44 -9.46 13.23 -6.35
CA TYR A 44 -9.19 13.38 -4.91
C TYR A 44 -9.95 12.37 -4.06
N ALA A 45 -11.21 12.11 -4.38
CA ALA A 45 -11.98 11.07 -3.67
C ALA A 45 -11.36 9.67 -3.84
N THR A 46 -10.91 9.34 -5.06
CA THR A 46 -10.18 8.09 -5.34
C THR A 46 -8.88 8.01 -4.54
N ALA A 47 -8.09 9.08 -4.53
CA ALA A 47 -6.84 9.15 -3.75
C ALA A 47 -7.09 8.98 -2.25
N LEU A 48 -8.11 9.65 -1.70
CA LEU A 48 -8.52 9.47 -0.30
C LEU A 48 -8.94 8.03 0.00
N GLY A 49 -9.61 7.35 -0.95
CA GLY A 49 -9.93 5.94 -0.84
C GLY A 49 -8.68 5.08 -0.75
N VAL A 50 -7.70 5.31 -1.64
CA VAL A 50 -6.40 4.63 -1.62
C VAL A 50 -5.68 4.87 -0.28
N CYS A 51 -5.59 6.11 0.18
CA CYS A 51 -4.97 6.45 1.46
C CYS A 51 -5.64 5.75 2.65
N THR A 52 -6.98 5.67 2.64
CA THR A 52 -7.73 4.92 3.66
C THR A 52 -7.40 3.43 3.61
N GLY A 53 -7.25 2.87 2.42
CA GLY A 53 -6.80 1.48 2.23
C GLY A 53 -5.40 1.24 2.80
N CYS A 54 -4.45 2.13 2.53
CA CYS A 54 -3.10 2.06 3.12
C CYS A 54 -3.13 2.11 4.65
N LEU A 55 -3.93 3.01 5.25
CA LEU A 55 -4.10 3.06 6.70
C LEU A 55 -4.69 1.77 7.25
N THR A 56 -5.68 1.20 6.58
CA THR A 56 -6.28 -0.09 6.94
C THR A 56 -5.24 -1.21 6.92
N TRP A 57 -4.40 -1.27 5.87
CA TRP A 57 -3.29 -2.22 5.78
C TRP A 57 -2.26 -2.01 6.88
N GLY A 58 -1.89 -0.76 7.19
CA GLY A 58 -0.92 -0.44 8.24
C GLY A 58 -1.37 -0.93 9.61
N VAL A 59 -2.62 -0.68 9.97
CA VAL A 59 -3.21 -1.17 11.22
C VAL A 59 -3.36 -2.69 11.21
N ALA A 60 -3.92 -3.26 10.14
CA ALA A 60 -4.14 -4.70 10.03
C ALA A 60 -2.83 -5.49 10.07
N ALA A 61 -1.80 -5.03 9.36
CA ALA A 61 -0.47 -5.66 9.38
C ALA A 61 0.16 -5.58 10.77
N ALA A 62 0.06 -4.45 11.46
CA ALA A 62 0.60 -4.28 12.80
C ALA A 62 -0.08 -5.22 13.82
N VAL A 63 -1.41 -5.36 13.76
CA VAL A 63 -2.17 -6.28 14.61
C VAL A 63 -1.86 -7.74 14.26
N GLY A 64 -1.94 -8.09 12.97
CA GLY A 64 -1.75 -9.47 12.50
C GLY A 64 -0.34 -9.98 12.76
N VAL A 65 0.66 -9.15 12.51
CA VAL A 65 2.06 -9.53 12.73
C VAL A 65 2.41 -9.62 14.21
N SER A 66 1.87 -8.74 15.05
CA SER A 66 2.04 -8.86 16.50
C SER A 66 1.50 -10.19 17.01
N ALA A 67 0.33 -10.62 16.51
CA ALA A 67 -0.24 -11.91 16.87
C ALA A 67 0.62 -13.10 16.38
N ILE A 68 1.18 -13.02 15.17
CA ILE A 68 2.05 -14.06 14.62
C ILE A 68 3.37 -14.14 15.40
N LEU A 69 3.98 -13.00 15.74
CA LEU A 69 5.22 -12.94 16.50
C LEU A 69 5.07 -13.57 17.89
N THR A 70 3.95 -13.30 18.57
CA THR A 70 3.67 -13.90 19.88
C THR A 70 3.40 -15.40 19.78
N ALA A 71 2.84 -15.87 18.66
CA ALA A 71 2.55 -17.28 18.45
C ALA A 71 3.75 -18.09 17.96
N SER A 72 4.56 -17.55 17.05
CA SER A 72 5.70 -18.27 16.47
C SER A 72 6.66 -17.36 15.70
N THR A 73 7.91 -17.31 16.15
CA THR A 73 9.00 -16.61 15.44
C THR A 73 9.33 -17.25 14.10
N VAL A 74 9.13 -18.56 13.98
CA VAL A 74 9.31 -19.29 12.70
C VAL A 74 8.24 -18.86 11.71
N ALA A 75 6.96 -18.83 12.12
CA ALA A 75 5.87 -18.39 11.25
C ALA A 75 6.08 -16.95 10.76
N TYR A 76 6.54 -16.06 11.63
CA TYR A 76 6.90 -14.70 11.24
C TYR A 76 8.04 -14.66 10.21
N THR A 77 9.09 -15.43 10.43
CA THR A 77 10.24 -15.49 9.50
C THR A 77 9.82 -16.02 8.13
N VAL A 78 8.99 -17.06 8.08
CA VAL A 78 8.44 -17.59 6.83
C VAL A 78 7.58 -16.55 6.12
N LEU A 79 6.67 -15.88 6.83
CA LEU A 79 5.83 -14.84 6.27
C LEU A 79 6.66 -13.71 5.64
N ARG A 80 7.71 -13.25 6.33
CA ARG A 80 8.62 -12.22 5.84
C ARG A 80 9.37 -12.65 4.58
N LEU A 81 9.89 -13.87 4.54
CA LEU A 81 10.63 -14.37 3.38
C LEU A 81 9.74 -14.59 2.17
N VAL A 82 8.55 -15.16 2.36
CA VAL A 82 7.56 -15.36 1.30
C VAL A 82 7.08 -14.02 0.75
N GLY A 83 6.79 -13.06 1.62
CA GLY A 83 6.38 -11.71 1.21
C GLY A 83 7.49 -10.98 0.44
N ALA A 84 8.74 -11.06 0.89
CA ALA A 84 9.89 -10.49 0.17
C ALA A 84 10.09 -11.14 -1.19
N ALA A 85 10.04 -12.46 -1.29
CA ALA A 85 10.14 -13.19 -2.55
C ALA A 85 9.01 -12.80 -3.52
N TYR A 86 7.79 -12.66 -3.00
CA TYR A 86 6.64 -12.20 -3.80
C TYR A 86 6.84 -10.77 -4.33
N LEU A 87 7.33 -9.83 -3.51
CA LEU A 87 7.60 -8.46 -3.96
C LEU A 87 8.69 -8.40 -5.01
N ILE A 88 9.76 -9.19 -4.88
CA ILE A 88 10.82 -9.32 -5.89
C ILE A 88 10.23 -9.85 -7.19
N TRP A 89 9.46 -10.93 -7.15
CA TRP A 89 8.81 -11.51 -8.32
C TRP A 89 7.87 -10.49 -9.01
N LEU A 90 7.07 -9.77 -8.22
CA LEU A 90 6.14 -8.77 -8.75
C LEU A 90 6.89 -7.60 -9.40
N GLY A 91 7.97 -7.11 -8.76
CA GLY A 91 8.84 -6.06 -9.30
C GLY A 91 9.50 -6.47 -10.62
N LEU A 92 10.03 -7.69 -10.69
CA LEU A 92 10.62 -8.25 -11.92
C LEU A 92 9.58 -8.38 -13.03
N ARG A 93 8.37 -8.85 -12.73
CA ARG A 93 7.27 -8.91 -13.71
C ARG A 93 6.95 -7.56 -14.32
N TRP A 94 6.89 -6.52 -13.50
CA TRP A 94 6.58 -5.17 -13.96
C TRP A 94 7.72 -4.57 -14.76
N LEU A 95 8.98 -4.80 -14.34
CA LEU A 95 10.16 -4.37 -15.09
C LEU A 95 10.17 -5.02 -16.49
N ILE A 96 9.94 -6.33 -16.57
CA ILE A 96 9.84 -7.04 -17.85
C ILE A 96 8.68 -6.50 -18.72
N ALA A 97 7.52 -6.23 -18.11
CA ALA A 97 6.37 -5.67 -18.82
C ALA A 97 6.67 -4.27 -19.36
N ALA A 98 7.35 -3.42 -18.58
CA ALA A 98 7.76 -2.08 -18.99
C ALA A 98 8.75 -2.12 -20.18
N ILE A 99 9.74 -3.03 -20.12
CA ILE A 99 10.72 -3.22 -21.21
C ILE A 99 10.01 -3.72 -22.49
N ARG A 100 9.02 -4.60 -22.34
CA ARG A 100 8.30 -5.19 -23.48
C ARG A 100 7.20 -4.31 -24.07
N ARG A 101 7.03 -3.07 -23.59
CA ARG A 101 6.00 -2.12 -24.06
C ARG A 101 4.60 -2.75 -24.23
N ARG A 102 4.16 -3.59 -23.31
CA ARG A 102 2.82 -4.19 -23.32
C ARG A 102 1.85 -3.34 -22.52
N GLU A 103 1.02 -2.75 -23.27
CA GLU A 103 -0.33 -2.18 -23.19
C GLU A 103 -1.02 -1.87 -21.86
N THR A 104 -1.71 -0.74 -21.93
CA THR A 104 -2.61 -0.08 -20.98
C THR A 104 -3.77 -0.98 -20.52
N PRO A 105 -4.16 -0.92 -19.22
CA PRO A 105 -5.35 -1.61 -18.73
C PRO A 105 -6.64 -1.05 -19.33
N PRO A 106 -7.69 -1.90 -19.53
CA PRO A 106 -8.96 -1.48 -20.12
C PRO A 106 -9.68 -0.42 -19.29
N ALA A 107 -10.31 0.52 -19.98
CA ALA A 107 -11.16 1.54 -19.39
C ALA A 107 -12.49 0.93 -18.93
N ALA A 108 -12.90 1.20 -17.69
CA ALA A 108 -14.25 0.90 -17.22
C ALA A 108 -15.12 2.17 -17.31
N ASP A 109 -16.29 2.05 -17.92
CA ASP A 109 -17.27 3.11 -18.06
C ASP A 109 -17.97 3.38 -16.71
N SER A 110 -18.16 4.66 -16.37
CA SER A 110 -18.97 5.05 -15.23
C SER A 110 -19.74 6.33 -15.50
N THR A 111 -21.05 6.19 -15.63
CA THR A 111 -22.05 7.27 -15.65
C THR A 111 -22.67 7.37 -14.25
N SER A 112 -22.42 8.43 -13.50
CA SER A 112 -23.02 8.69 -12.17
C SER A 112 -23.10 10.18 -11.84
N SER A 113 -24.05 10.58 -10.99
CA SER A 113 -24.26 11.95 -10.49
C SER A 113 -23.09 12.48 -9.65
N PRO A 114 -22.84 13.82 -9.54
CA PRO A 114 -21.61 14.36 -8.94
C PRO A 114 -21.35 13.95 -7.48
N GLY A 115 -22.36 13.92 -6.61
CA GLY A 115 -22.19 13.50 -5.21
C GLY A 115 -22.04 11.98 -5.06
N ALA A 116 -22.81 11.22 -5.84
CA ALA A 116 -22.67 9.76 -5.94
C ALA A 116 -21.32 9.39 -6.57
N ARG A 117 -20.77 10.24 -7.43
CA ARG A 117 -19.43 10.05 -8.01
C ARG A 117 -18.31 10.11 -6.98
N GLY A 118 -18.38 11.04 -6.01
CA GLY A 118 -17.36 11.16 -4.96
C GLY A 118 -17.28 9.92 -4.07
N TRP A 119 -18.41 9.44 -3.57
CA TRP A 119 -18.47 8.24 -2.75
C TRP A 119 -18.08 6.97 -3.53
N ALA A 120 -18.58 6.84 -4.76
CA ALA A 120 -18.23 5.72 -5.63
C ALA A 120 -16.73 5.71 -5.96
N ALA A 121 -16.14 6.89 -6.24
CA ALA A 121 -14.72 7.05 -6.50
C ALA A 121 -13.87 6.68 -5.27
N TRP A 122 -14.27 7.11 -4.07
CA TRP A 122 -13.62 6.73 -2.82
C TRP A 122 -13.67 5.22 -2.59
N ARG A 123 -14.86 4.60 -2.73
CA ARG A 123 -15.02 3.14 -2.60
C ARG A 123 -14.16 2.39 -3.61
N GLN A 124 -14.07 2.89 -4.83
CA GLN A 124 -13.24 2.29 -5.88
C GLN A 124 -11.76 2.36 -5.50
N GLY A 125 -11.27 3.53 -5.05
CA GLY A 125 -9.90 3.71 -4.57
C GLY A 125 -9.57 2.79 -3.40
N PHE A 126 -10.45 2.75 -2.39
CA PHE A 126 -10.31 1.87 -1.24
C PHE A 126 -10.28 0.39 -1.64
N GLY A 127 -11.24 -0.05 -2.46
CA GLY A 127 -11.33 -1.46 -2.88
C GLY A 127 -10.13 -1.90 -3.70
N VAL A 128 -9.68 -1.06 -4.66
CA VAL A 128 -8.49 -1.37 -5.47
C VAL A 128 -7.24 -1.48 -4.59
N ASN A 129 -7.06 -0.56 -3.64
CA ASN A 129 -5.91 -0.60 -2.72
C ASN A 129 -5.94 -1.84 -1.80
N ILE A 130 -7.08 -2.15 -1.19
CA ILE A 130 -7.22 -3.34 -0.33
C ILE A 130 -6.96 -4.63 -1.10
N LEU A 131 -7.40 -4.71 -2.34
CA LEU A 131 -7.17 -5.86 -3.20
C LEU A 131 -5.84 -5.81 -3.96
N ASN A 132 -5.04 -4.75 -3.78
CA ASN A 132 -3.76 -4.60 -4.43
C ASN A 132 -2.70 -5.51 -3.79
N PRO A 133 -2.28 -6.58 -4.50
CA PRO A 133 -1.33 -7.53 -3.92
C PRO A 133 0.05 -6.92 -3.65
N LYS A 134 0.42 -5.85 -4.35
CA LYS A 134 1.66 -5.10 -4.07
C LYS A 134 1.61 -4.46 -2.69
N ILE A 135 0.50 -3.79 -2.39
CA ILE A 135 0.32 -3.06 -1.12
C ILE A 135 0.18 -4.05 0.04
N GLY A 136 -0.66 -5.09 -0.13
CA GLY A 136 -0.82 -6.13 0.88
C GLY A 136 0.51 -6.79 1.25
N ALA A 137 1.29 -7.24 0.25
CA ALA A 137 2.59 -7.85 0.50
C ALA A 137 3.60 -6.88 1.11
N PHE A 138 3.61 -5.60 0.67
CA PHE A 138 4.46 -4.57 1.25
C PHE A 138 4.19 -4.38 2.73
N TYR A 139 2.93 -4.17 3.11
CA TYR A 139 2.57 -3.96 4.50
C TYR A 139 2.82 -5.19 5.36
N VAL A 140 2.43 -6.37 4.91
CA VAL A 140 2.57 -7.61 5.70
C VAL A 140 4.04 -8.03 5.85
N ALA A 141 4.85 -7.93 4.79
CA ALA A 141 6.22 -8.40 4.83
C ALA A 141 7.21 -7.38 5.38
N LEU A 142 7.00 -6.09 5.14
CA LEU A 142 8.02 -5.07 5.43
C LEU A 142 7.68 -4.18 6.62
N LEU A 143 6.42 -3.72 6.76
CA LEU A 143 6.05 -2.78 7.81
C LEU A 143 6.49 -3.23 9.23
N PRO A 144 6.34 -4.50 9.63
CA PRO A 144 6.71 -4.94 10.97
C PRO A 144 8.20 -4.80 11.31
N GLN A 145 9.06 -4.76 10.29
CA GLN A 145 10.50 -4.62 10.47
C GLN A 145 10.89 -3.20 10.92
N PHE A 146 9.96 -2.25 10.80
CA PHE A 146 10.11 -0.84 11.18
C PHE A 146 9.35 -0.49 12.46
N ILE A 147 8.79 -1.48 13.18
CA ILE A 147 8.11 -1.26 14.46
C ILE A 147 9.11 -1.55 15.60
N PRO A 148 9.55 -0.53 16.35
CA PRO A 148 10.38 -0.75 17.54
C PRO A 148 9.61 -1.56 18.59
N PRO A 149 10.27 -2.48 19.34
CA PRO A 149 9.61 -3.35 20.30
C PRO A 149 8.89 -2.61 21.45
N GLU A 150 9.39 -1.41 21.79
CA GLU A 150 8.89 -0.60 22.92
C GLU A 150 7.66 0.24 22.54
N VAL A 151 7.29 0.29 21.27
CA VAL A 151 6.19 1.13 20.77
C VAL A 151 4.94 0.29 20.49
N PRO A 152 3.74 0.77 20.89
CA PRO A 152 2.51 0.08 20.54
C PRO A 152 2.39 -0.12 19.02
N ALA A 153 2.34 -1.38 18.58
CA ALA A 153 2.44 -1.74 17.17
C ALA A 153 1.35 -1.07 16.31
N VAL A 154 0.12 -0.97 16.82
CA VAL A 154 -1.01 -0.34 16.11
C VAL A 154 -0.74 1.15 15.85
N LEU A 155 -0.24 1.87 16.85
CA LEU A 155 0.07 3.30 16.70
C LEU A 155 1.21 3.50 15.70
N MET A 156 2.26 2.68 15.79
CA MET A 156 3.37 2.75 14.85
C MET A 156 2.95 2.35 13.44
N GLY A 157 2.12 1.33 13.28
CA GLY A 157 1.57 0.93 11.99
C GLY A 157 0.74 2.03 11.35
N ALA A 158 -0.13 2.71 12.11
CA ALA A 158 -0.89 3.86 11.65
C ALA A 158 0.02 5.05 11.27
N LEU A 159 1.05 5.34 12.08
CA LEU A 159 2.03 6.39 11.80
C LEU A 159 2.77 6.11 10.48
N LEU A 160 3.31 4.91 10.32
CA LEU A 160 4.04 4.53 9.11
C LEU A 160 3.14 4.55 7.87
N ALA A 161 1.89 4.10 7.99
CA ALA A 161 0.94 4.20 6.89
C ALA A 161 0.57 5.65 6.56
N THR A 162 0.53 6.54 7.54
CA THR A 162 0.37 7.99 7.31
C THR A 162 1.58 8.56 6.55
N VAL A 163 2.79 8.17 6.94
CA VAL A 163 4.03 8.56 6.21
C VAL A 163 4.02 8.07 4.75
N HIS A 164 3.49 6.87 4.49
CA HIS A 164 3.35 6.35 3.12
C HIS A 164 2.35 7.17 2.27
N ASN A 165 1.39 7.82 2.90
CA ASN A 165 0.34 8.58 2.23
C ASN A 165 0.74 10.06 1.90
N ILE A 166 1.90 10.52 2.37
CA ILE A 166 2.42 11.89 2.15
C ILE A 166 3.39 11.90 0.99
#